data_0ce99cd5e8f68be24c3515a4f9bba505
#
_entry.id   0ce99cd5e8f68be24c3515a4f9bba505
#
_cell.length_a   1.000
_cell.length_b   1.000
_cell.length_c   1.000
_cell.angle_alpha   90.00
_cell.angle_beta   90.00
_cell.angle_gamma   90.00
#
_symmetry.space_group_name_H-M   'P 1'
#
loop_
_entity.id
_entity.type
_entity.pdbx_description
1 polymer ?
#
loop_
_entity_poly.entity_id
_entity_poly.type
_entity_poly.pdbx_seq_one_letter_code
_entity_poly.pdbx_strand_id
1 'polypeptide(L)'
;MEDNKTANYNLEKKLIFKKFRVGKLIYKSKLSTIHEGINVLNGEQVALKFEKTGQIYNYLESEAYFLFLLKGEGIPKIISYGKIIGFQVIIEELLGESIYLLWKNTTFDIKNKLNDLCLIAIQCLDRLKYIHSKNTLHRDIKPFNFLFGKKDPNFIYLNRFWNSKKI
;
A
#
# COMPACT_ATOMS: atom_id res chain seq x y z
N MET A 1 -36.09 10.12 4.75
CA MET A 1 -35.07 10.55 3.76
C MET A 1 -34.00 11.26 4.55
N GLU A 2 -33.00 10.51 5.04
CA GLU A 2 -31.88 11.10 5.79
C GLU A 2 -30.76 11.43 4.79
N ASP A 3 -30.48 12.71 4.71
CA ASP A 3 -29.40 13.28 3.90
C ASP A 3 -28.06 12.69 4.34
N ASN A 4 -27.55 11.79 3.54
CA ASN A 4 -26.20 11.22 3.66
C ASN A 4 -25.17 12.31 3.31
N LYS A 5 -25.02 13.31 4.20
CA LYS A 5 -23.92 14.29 4.14
C LYS A 5 -22.62 13.50 4.29
N THR A 6 -22.04 13.08 3.17
CA THR A 6 -20.65 12.65 3.09
C THR A 6 -19.79 13.84 3.53
N ALA A 7 -19.49 13.92 4.81
CA ALA A 7 -18.55 14.89 5.33
C ALA A 7 -17.24 14.72 4.56
N ASN A 8 -16.88 15.71 3.75
CA ASN A 8 -15.61 15.79 3.05
C ASN A 8 -14.53 16.03 4.12
N TYR A 9 -14.06 14.96 4.76
CA TYR A 9 -12.97 15.03 5.72
C TYR A 9 -11.69 15.42 4.97
N ASN A 10 -11.36 16.70 5.00
CA ASN A 10 -10.05 17.14 4.53
C ASN A 10 -9.00 16.64 5.54
N LEU A 11 -8.28 15.59 5.15
CA LEU A 11 -7.22 14.98 5.95
C LEU A 11 -5.88 15.69 5.77
N GLU A 12 -5.71 16.46 4.70
CA GLU A 12 -4.45 17.14 4.40
C GLU A 12 -4.01 18.08 5.54
N LYS A 13 -2.72 18.12 5.80
CA LYS A 13 -2.06 18.86 6.88
C LYS A 13 -2.38 18.40 8.30
N LYS A 14 -3.29 17.43 8.49
CA LYS A 14 -3.54 16.87 9.82
C LYS A 14 -2.34 16.09 10.34
N LEU A 15 -2.20 16.07 11.65
CA LEU A 15 -1.16 15.30 12.35
C LEU A 15 -1.79 14.03 12.94
N ILE A 16 -1.42 12.88 12.39
CA ILE A 16 -1.90 11.57 12.81
C ILE A 16 -0.93 11.00 13.85
N PHE A 17 -1.48 10.44 14.94
CA PHE A 17 -0.73 9.89 16.08
C PHE A 17 0.34 10.86 16.61
N LYS A 18 0.09 12.19 16.53
CA LYS A 18 1.00 13.28 16.93
C LYS A 18 2.38 13.25 16.24
N LYS A 19 2.52 12.48 15.16
CA LYS A 19 3.82 12.18 14.55
C LYS A 19 3.84 12.25 13.03
N PHE A 20 2.72 11.95 12.36
CA PHE A 20 2.69 11.83 10.90
C PHE A 20 1.80 12.91 10.30
N ARG A 21 2.42 13.86 9.57
CA ARG A 21 1.69 14.89 8.85
C ARG A 21 1.18 14.34 7.52
N VAL A 22 -0.13 14.46 7.30
CA VAL A 22 -0.77 14.03 6.05
C VAL A 22 -0.45 15.04 4.95
N GLY A 23 0.01 14.54 3.81
CA GLY A 23 0.31 15.30 2.59
C GLY A 23 -0.74 15.06 1.50
N LYS A 24 -0.28 15.11 0.24
CA LYS A 24 -1.17 15.01 -0.93
C LYS A 24 -1.83 13.63 -1.03
N LEU A 25 -3.02 13.61 -1.61
CA LEU A 25 -3.75 12.39 -1.96
C LEU A 25 -3.03 11.67 -3.11
N ILE A 26 -2.74 10.37 -2.93
CA ILE A 26 -2.18 9.48 -3.96
C ILE A 26 -3.29 8.66 -4.63
N TYR A 27 -4.22 8.14 -3.82
CA TYR A 27 -5.28 7.24 -4.28
C TYR A 27 -6.57 7.46 -3.49
N LYS A 28 -7.72 7.36 -4.19
CA LYS A 28 -9.04 7.44 -3.58
C LYS A 28 -9.95 6.36 -4.14
N SER A 29 -10.61 5.64 -3.25
CA SER A 29 -11.73 4.74 -3.55
C SER A 29 -12.99 5.19 -2.81
N LYS A 30 -14.06 4.43 -2.93
CA LYS A 30 -15.31 4.70 -2.19
C LYS A 30 -15.12 4.61 -0.67
N LEU A 31 -14.27 3.71 -0.20
CA LEU A 31 -14.12 3.36 1.23
C LEU A 31 -12.79 3.81 1.83
N SER A 32 -11.77 4.03 1.01
CA SER A 32 -10.41 4.28 1.47
C SER A 32 -9.71 5.39 0.69
N THR A 33 -8.75 6.03 1.34
CA THR A 33 -7.81 6.96 0.70
C THR A 33 -6.39 6.62 1.09
N ILE A 34 -5.43 6.92 0.20
CA ILE A 34 -4.01 6.81 0.48
C ILE A 34 -3.39 8.19 0.24
N HIS A 35 -2.63 8.66 1.19
CA HIS A 35 -1.92 9.93 1.14
C HIS A 35 -0.41 9.71 1.29
N GLU A 36 0.39 10.54 0.64
CA GLU A 36 1.76 10.75 1.09
C GLU A 36 1.75 11.43 2.44
N GLY A 37 2.82 11.29 3.19
CA GLY A 37 2.99 12.02 4.42
C GLY A 37 4.44 12.03 4.88
N ILE A 38 4.67 12.68 5.99
CA ILE A 38 5.99 12.81 6.58
C ILE A 38 5.94 12.56 8.08
N ASN A 39 6.88 11.77 8.57
CA ASN A 39 7.15 11.67 10.00
C ASN A 39 7.87 12.95 10.45
N VAL A 40 7.19 13.78 11.23
CA VAL A 40 7.72 15.09 11.64
C VAL A 40 8.90 15.02 12.61
N LEU A 41 9.19 13.83 13.18
CA LEU A 41 10.29 13.65 14.11
C LEU A 41 11.63 13.37 13.41
N ASN A 42 11.61 12.71 12.24
CA ASN A 42 12.82 12.30 11.53
C ASN A 42 12.84 12.67 10.04
N GLY A 43 11.78 13.31 9.53
CA GLY A 43 11.69 13.71 8.13
C GLY A 43 11.39 12.56 7.15
N GLU A 44 11.17 11.34 7.63
CA GLU A 44 10.93 10.18 6.76
C GLU A 44 9.58 10.29 6.03
N GLN A 45 9.60 10.06 4.71
CA GLN A 45 8.37 9.97 3.92
C GLN A 45 7.66 8.65 4.19
N VAL A 46 6.34 8.71 4.30
CA VAL A 46 5.47 7.57 4.60
C VAL A 46 4.22 7.59 3.74
N ALA A 47 3.57 6.44 3.60
CA ALA A 47 2.21 6.33 3.09
C ALA A 47 1.23 6.21 4.27
N LEU A 48 0.14 6.97 4.20
CA LEU A 48 -0.97 6.88 5.17
C LEU A 48 -2.21 6.35 4.44
N LYS A 49 -2.63 5.15 4.80
CA LYS A 49 -3.86 4.54 4.30
C LYS A 49 -4.97 4.75 5.31
N PHE A 50 -6.08 5.33 4.87
CA PHE A 50 -7.27 5.57 5.69
C PHE A 50 -8.44 4.74 5.17
N GLU A 51 -9.14 4.05 6.04
CA GLU A 51 -10.39 3.36 5.76
C GLU A 51 -11.47 3.85 6.73
N LYS A 52 -12.66 4.17 6.23
CA LYS A 52 -13.79 4.60 7.06
C LYS A 52 -14.19 3.48 8.01
N THR A 53 -14.41 3.82 9.30
CA THR A 53 -14.99 2.88 10.28
C THR A 53 -16.46 2.59 10.02
N GLY A 54 -17.00 1.52 10.61
CA GLY A 54 -18.40 1.14 10.45
C GLY A 54 -18.71 0.39 9.17
N GLN A 55 -17.69 -0.11 8.47
CA GLN A 55 -17.87 -1.01 7.33
C GLN A 55 -18.13 -2.45 7.80
N ILE A 56 -18.84 -3.25 6.98
CA ILE A 56 -19.10 -4.67 7.24
C ILE A 56 -17.78 -5.46 7.30
N TYR A 57 -16.80 -5.07 6.48
CA TYR A 57 -15.47 -5.68 6.43
C TYR A 57 -14.40 -4.66 6.79
N ASN A 58 -13.48 -5.06 7.67
CA ASN A 58 -12.33 -4.26 8.09
C ASN A 58 -11.10 -4.63 7.25
N TYR A 59 -11.07 -4.19 5.99
CA TYR A 59 -9.99 -4.54 5.06
C TYR A 59 -8.62 -4.05 5.54
N LEU A 60 -8.57 -2.85 6.10
CA LEU A 60 -7.32 -2.26 6.55
C LEU A 60 -6.76 -2.96 7.80
N GLU A 61 -7.64 -3.47 8.67
CA GLU A 61 -7.22 -4.27 9.83
C GLU A 61 -6.59 -5.61 9.38
N SER A 62 -7.21 -6.28 8.40
CA SER A 62 -6.65 -7.49 7.79
C SER A 62 -5.29 -7.19 7.13
N GLU A 63 -5.19 -6.11 6.38
CA GLU A 63 -3.93 -5.71 5.74
C GLU A 63 -2.84 -5.44 6.78
N ALA A 64 -3.14 -4.70 7.84
CA ALA A 64 -2.20 -4.45 8.93
C ALA A 64 -1.70 -5.74 9.58
N TYR A 65 -2.60 -6.69 9.85
CA TYR A 65 -2.24 -8.00 10.39
C TYR A 65 -1.21 -8.73 9.51
N PHE A 66 -1.47 -8.82 8.19
CA PHE A 66 -0.56 -9.50 7.28
C PHE A 66 0.77 -8.76 7.10
N LEU A 67 0.77 -7.43 7.07
CA LEU A 67 2.00 -6.65 7.03
C LEU A 67 2.86 -6.84 8.29
N PHE A 68 2.24 -6.99 9.47
CA PHE A 68 2.97 -7.33 10.70
C PHE A 68 3.50 -8.77 10.69
N LEU A 69 2.74 -9.70 10.12
CA LEU A 69 3.10 -11.12 10.05
C LEU A 69 4.23 -11.39 9.04
N LEU A 70 4.15 -10.72 7.87
CA LEU A 70 5.00 -10.97 6.70
C LEU A 70 6.21 -10.03 6.63
N LYS A 71 6.74 -9.58 7.76
CA LYS A 71 7.94 -8.72 7.77
C LYS A 71 9.09 -9.39 7.02
N GLY A 72 9.50 -8.80 5.90
CA GLY A 72 10.57 -9.37 5.08
C GLY A 72 10.83 -8.56 3.82
N GLU A 73 11.79 -9.02 3.06
CA GLU A 73 12.22 -8.38 1.84
C GLU A 73 11.10 -8.33 0.79
N GLY A 74 10.85 -7.14 0.25
CA GLY A 74 9.79 -6.90 -0.73
C GLY A 74 8.36 -6.89 -0.16
N ILE A 75 8.22 -6.79 1.17
CA ILE A 75 6.96 -6.49 1.84
C ILE A 75 7.08 -5.09 2.46
N PRO A 76 6.13 -4.17 2.22
CA PRO A 76 6.20 -2.82 2.76
C PRO A 76 6.30 -2.85 4.28
N LYS A 77 7.22 -2.07 4.84
CA LYS A 77 7.37 -1.96 6.28
C LYS A 77 6.18 -1.21 6.87
N ILE A 78 5.38 -1.88 7.69
CA ILE A 78 4.38 -1.21 8.51
C ILE A 78 5.06 -0.48 9.67
N ILE A 79 4.73 0.80 9.83
CA ILE A 79 5.32 1.68 10.85
C ILE A 79 4.35 1.80 12.04
N SER A 80 3.06 1.95 11.75
CA SER A 80 2.03 2.09 12.77
C SER A 80 0.66 1.69 12.22
N TYR A 81 -0.21 1.21 13.10
CA TYR A 81 -1.62 1.00 12.84
C TYR A 81 -2.44 1.49 14.04
N GLY A 82 -3.61 2.07 13.77
CA GLY A 82 -4.51 2.51 14.83
C GLY A 82 -5.80 3.13 14.31
N LYS A 83 -6.61 3.64 15.24
CA LYS A 83 -7.91 4.25 14.95
C LYS A 83 -7.89 5.73 15.31
N ILE A 84 -8.51 6.54 14.49
CA ILE A 84 -8.85 7.93 14.77
C ILE A 84 -10.36 8.11 14.57
N ILE A 85 -10.91 9.28 14.91
CA ILE A 85 -12.36 9.53 14.75
C ILE A 85 -12.76 9.29 13.29
N GLY A 86 -13.61 8.30 13.05
CA GLY A 86 -14.18 7.97 11.74
C GLY A 86 -13.29 7.12 10.83
N PHE A 87 -12.04 6.79 11.22
CA PHE A 87 -11.12 6.05 10.37
C PHE A 87 -10.25 5.04 11.12
N GLN A 88 -9.93 3.94 10.43
CA GLN A 88 -8.74 3.11 10.69
C GLN A 88 -7.59 3.65 9.84
N VAL A 89 -6.36 3.57 10.33
CA VAL A 89 -5.18 4.13 9.65
C VAL A 89 -4.01 3.18 9.72
N ILE A 90 -3.41 2.86 8.57
CA ILE A 90 -2.06 2.27 8.48
C ILE A 90 -1.09 3.37 8.09
N ILE A 91 0.06 3.39 8.75
CA ILE A 91 1.25 4.14 8.35
C ILE A 91 2.28 3.11 7.90
N GLU A 92 2.73 3.22 6.67
CA GLU A 92 3.69 2.27 6.09
C GLU A 92 4.75 2.97 5.24
N GLU A 93 5.72 2.22 4.80
CA GLU A 93 6.75 2.65 3.85
C GLU A 93 6.11 3.24 2.59
N LEU A 94 6.58 4.42 2.18
CA LEU A 94 6.14 5.03 0.92
C LEU A 94 6.84 4.34 -0.24
N LEU A 95 6.04 3.72 -1.10
CA LEU A 95 6.51 3.09 -2.33
C LEU A 95 6.36 4.01 -3.54
N GLY A 96 6.97 3.61 -4.65
CA GLY A 96 6.84 4.24 -5.96
C GLY A 96 5.57 3.81 -6.70
N GLU A 97 5.61 3.88 -8.02
CA GLU A 97 4.50 3.50 -8.89
C GLU A 97 4.33 1.98 -8.96
N SER A 98 3.11 1.54 -9.29
CA SER A 98 2.86 0.12 -9.58
C SER A 98 3.35 -0.26 -10.98
N ILE A 99 3.65 -1.55 -11.17
CA ILE A 99 3.96 -2.11 -12.49
C ILE A 99 2.87 -1.76 -13.52
N TYR A 100 1.61 -1.74 -13.09
CA TYR A 100 0.50 -1.35 -13.97
C TYR A 100 0.62 0.09 -14.47
N LEU A 101 0.94 1.05 -13.60
CA LEU A 101 1.06 2.46 -13.99
C LEU A 101 2.27 2.67 -14.90
N LEU A 102 3.38 2.03 -14.60
CA LEU A 102 4.54 2.04 -15.49
C LEU A 102 4.18 1.51 -16.88
N TRP A 103 3.50 0.36 -16.95
CA TRP A 103 3.04 -0.22 -18.20
C TRP A 103 2.12 0.72 -18.98
N LYS A 104 1.13 1.32 -18.30
CA LYS A 104 0.15 2.21 -18.92
C LYS A 104 0.77 3.49 -19.49
N ASN A 105 1.81 4.03 -18.82
CA ASN A 105 2.41 5.32 -19.12
C ASN A 105 3.60 5.22 -20.07
N THR A 106 4.04 4.00 -20.44
CA THR A 106 5.22 3.78 -21.28
C THR A 106 4.80 3.18 -22.62
N THR A 107 5.30 3.71 -23.72
CA THR A 107 5.29 3.01 -25.02
C THR A 107 6.25 1.83 -24.92
N PHE A 108 5.70 0.64 -24.78
CA PHE A 108 6.48 -0.55 -24.46
C PHE A 108 7.01 -1.20 -25.74
N ASP A 109 8.30 -1.03 -26.04
CA ASP A 109 9.01 -1.86 -27.01
C ASP A 109 9.49 -3.14 -26.32
N ILE A 110 8.71 -4.23 -26.47
CA ILE A 110 8.97 -5.53 -25.86
C ILE A 110 10.37 -6.05 -26.25
N LYS A 111 10.81 -5.85 -27.50
CA LYS A 111 12.07 -6.40 -27.99
C LYS A 111 13.28 -5.84 -27.23
N ASN A 112 13.25 -4.54 -26.95
CA ASN A 112 14.36 -3.86 -26.26
C ASN A 112 14.28 -3.95 -24.74
N LYS A 113 13.14 -4.41 -24.17
CA LYS A 113 12.91 -4.47 -22.71
C LYS A 113 12.67 -5.88 -22.16
N LEU A 114 12.96 -6.92 -22.94
CA LEU A 114 12.75 -8.30 -22.51
C LEU A 114 13.51 -8.65 -21.22
N ASN A 115 14.76 -8.17 -21.10
CA ASN A 115 15.56 -8.40 -19.90
C ASN A 115 14.94 -7.74 -18.67
N ASP A 116 14.44 -6.50 -18.79
CA ASP A 116 13.77 -5.78 -17.69
C ASP A 116 12.50 -6.51 -17.26
N LEU A 117 11.72 -7.03 -18.23
CA LEU A 117 10.53 -7.83 -17.94
C LEU A 117 10.87 -9.12 -17.20
N CYS A 118 11.93 -9.81 -17.60
CA CYS A 118 12.40 -11.00 -16.91
C CYS A 118 12.82 -10.70 -15.46
N LEU A 119 13.56 -9.61 -15.24
CA LEU A 119 13.97 -9.19 -13.90
C LEU A 119 12.77 -8.82 -13.01
N ILE A 120 11.77 -8.13 -13.57
CA ILE A 120 10.51 -7.83 -12.88
C ILE A 120 9.77 -9.13 -12.52
N ALA A 121 9.65 -10.08 -13.47
CA ALA A 121 8.96 -11.34 -13.25
C ALA A 121 9.64 -12.19 -12.16
N ILE A 122 10.97 -12.28 -12.18
CA ILE A 122 11.75 -12.98 -11.16
C ILE A 122 11.45 -12.40 -9.78
N GLN A 123 11.53 -11.09 -9.61
CA GLN A 123 11.24 -10.46 -8.33
C GLN A 123 9.78 -10.70 -7.88
N CYS A 124 8.81 -10.61 -8.78
CA CYS A 124 7.42 -10.92 -8.46
C CYS A 124 7.26 -12.35 -7.94
N LEU A 125 7.90 -13.33 -8.59
CA LEU A 125 7.90 -14.72 -8.16
C LEU A 125 8.58 -14.92 -6.80
N ASP A 126 9.68 -14.23 -6.54
CA ASP A 126 10.36 -14.27 -5.24
C ASP A 126 9.45 -13.74 -4.11
N ARG A 127 8.68 -12.65 -4.35
CA ARG A 127 7.71 -12.14 -3.36
C ARG A 127 6.62 -13.18 -3.08
N LEU A 128 6.11 -13.84 -4.12
CA LEU A 128 5.12 -14.91 -3.96
C LEU A 128 5.70 -16.12 -3.22
N LYS A 129 6.90 -16.58 -3.60
CA LYS A 129 7.63 -17.65 -2.91
C LYS A 129 7.79 -17.33 -1.43
N TYR A 130 8.18 -16.09 -1.10
CA TYR A 130 8.33 -15.65 0.28
C TYR A 130 7.02 -15.77 1.08
N ILE A 131 5.91 -15.18 0.61
CA ILE A 131 4.64 -15.23 1.35
C ILE A 131 4.08 -16.66 1.46
N HIS A 132 4.27 -17.49 0.42
CA HIS A 132 3.89 -18.91 0.44
C HIS A 132 4.71 -19.71 1.46
N SER A 133 6.00 -19.43 1.61
CA SER A 133 6.85 -20.03 2.66
C SER A 133 6.39 -19.67 4.08
N LYS A 134 5.58 -18.61 4.23
CA LYS A 134 4.92 -18.22 5.48
C LYS A 134 3.47 -18.73 5.59
N ASN A 135 3.11 -19.74 4.78
CA ASN A 135 1.75 -20.30 4.72
C ASN A 135 0.67 -19.22 4.50
N THR A 136 0.94 -18.28 3.60
CA THR A 136 0.02 -17.15 3.33
C THR A 136 -0.26 -17.04 1.84
N LEU A 137 -1.54 -16.94 1.46
CA LEU A 137 -1.99 -16.65 0.11
C LEU A 137 -2.43 -15.19 0.03
N HIS A 138 -1.99 -14.48 -1.00
CA HIS A 138 -2.37 -13.08 -1.24
C HIS A 138 -3.81 -12.93 -1.76
N ARG A 139 -4.24 -13.79 -2.66
CA ARG A 139 -5.58 -13.88 -3.28
C ARG A 139 -6.03 -12.66 -4.11
N ASP A 140 -5.11 -11.73 -4.41
CA ASP A 140 -5.37 -10.59 -5.30
C ASP A 140 -4.10 -10.23 -6.09
N ILE A 141 -3.49 -11.24 -6.75
CA ILE A 141 -2.28 -11.04 -7.54
C ILE A 141 -2.61 -10.36 -8.86
N LYS A 142 -2.06 -9.16 -9.03
CA LYS A 142 -2.20 -8.34 -10.25
C LYS A 142 -1.12 -7.26 -10.31
N PRO A 143 -0.81 -6.70 -11.50
CA PRO A 143 0.24 -5.69 -11.66
C PRO A 143 0.07 -4.43 -10.80
N PHE A 144 -1.15 -4.10 -10.38
CA PHE A 144 -1.44 -3.00 -9.46
C PHE A 144 -0.89 -3.20 -8.04
N ASN A 145 -0.69 -4.46 -7.63
CA ASN A 145 -0.26 -4.79 -6.28
C ASN A 145 1.24 -5.04 -6.17
N PHE A 146 1.97 -4.95 -7.29
CA PHE A 146 3.43 -4.90 -7.30
C PHE A 146 3.88 -3.47 -7.56
N LEU A 147 4.64 -2.88 -6.63
CA LEU A 147 5.09 -1.50 -6.67
C LEU A 147 6.62 -1.45 -6.63
N PHE A 148 7.18 -0.49 -7.35
CA PHE A 148 8.60 -0.19 -7.24
C PHE A 148 8.91 0.49 -5.91
N GLY A 149 10.12 0.32 -5.42
CA GLY A 149 10.59 1.04 -4.25
C GLY A 149 10.70 2.55 -4.53
N LYS A 150 10.41 3.38 -3.55
CA LYS A 150 10.60 4.83 -3.66
C LYS A 150 12.08 5.20 -3.57
N LYS A 151 12.83 4.50 -2.71
CA LYS A 151 14.28 4.70 -2.50
C LYS A 151 15.11 3.94 -3.52
N ASP A 152 14.68 2.74 -3.90
CA ASP A 152 15.31 1.91 -4.93
C ASP A 152 14.26 1.54 -5.99
N PRO A 153 14.24 2.24 -7.14
CA PRO A 153 13.29 1.98 -8.21
C PRO A 153 13.48 0.63 -8.91
N ASN A 154 14.59 -0.07 -8.68
CA ASN A 154 14.82 -1.41 -9.25
C ASN A 154 14.30 -2.54 -8.35
N PHE A 155 13.85 -2.21 -7.15
CA PHE A 155 13.35 -3.18 -6.19
C PHE A 155 11.83 -3.21 -6.18
N ILE A 156 11.23 -4.41 -6.22
CA ILE A 156 9.78 -4.60 -6.30
C ILE A 156 9.23 -5.11 -4.96
N TYR A 157 8.16 -4.47 -4.54
CA TYR A 157 7.36 -4.79 -3.36
C TYR A 157 6.03 -5.40 -3.76
N LEU A 158 5.56 -6.40 -3.01
CA LEU A 158 4.18 -6.87 -3.04
C LEU A 158 3.39 -6.17 -1.92
N ASN A 159 2.28 -5.53 -2.27
CA ASN A 159 1.46 -4.72 -1.37
C ASN A 159 -0.02 -5.15 -1.43
N ARG A 160 -0.88 -4.54 -0.60
CA ARG A 160 -2.35 -4.73 -0.55
C ARG A 160 -2.78 -6.12 -0.08
N PHE A 161 -2.45 -6.46 1.15
CA PHE A 161 -2.74 -7.76 1.78
C PHE A 161 -4.18 -7.89 2.35
N TRP A 162 -5.08 -6.96 2.02
CA TRP A 162 -6.45 -6.90 2.55
C TRP A 162 -7.27 -8.19 2.34
N ASN A 163 -7.02 -8.94 1.26
CA ASN A 163 -7.70 -10.20 0.92
C ASN A 163 -6.87 -11.46 1.26
N SER A 164 -5.77 -11.32 1.96
CA SER A 164 -4.87 -12.43 2.24
C SER A 164 -5.46 -13.46 3.21
N LYS A 165 -4.96 -14.69 3.18
CA LYS A 165 -5.40 -15.79 4.04
C LYS A 165 -4.23 -16.66 4.47
N LYS A 166 -4.19 -17.03 5.72
CA LYS A 166 -3.36 -18.13 6.24
C LYS A 166 -3.90 -19.49 5.78
N ILE A 167 -3.02 -20.41 5.40
CA ILE A 167 -3.31 -21.82 5.09
C ILE A 167 -2.62 -22.73 6.08
#